data_38b4c1f2c63c1903da79db23b2073080
#
_entry.id   38b4c1f2c63c1903da79db23b2073080
#
_cell.length_a   1.000
_cell.length_b   1.000
_cell.length_c   1.000
_cell.angle_alpha   90.00
_cell.angle_beta   90.00
_cell.angle_gamma   90.00
#
_symmetry.space_group_name_H-M   'P 1'
#
loop_
_entity.id
_entity.type
_entity.pdbx_description
1 polymer ?
#
loop_
_entity_poly.entity_id
_entity_poly.type
_entity_poly.pdbx_seq_one_letter_code
_entity_poly.pdbx_strand_id
1 'polypeptide(L)'
;MSRVRTTFNKASAKYDDSAFLQNEISVRLAEKLNVISIDPKTIIDLGSGTGFLSEKAVKAFPKATLICIDFAQQSLLSNVHDLKVCANAYQLPFTDNSIDFIVSNLMMQWCPDLKTLLDECFRVLKPEGLFLFSTFGPDTLKELKRSWSVVD
;
A
#
# COMPACT_ATOMS: atom_id res chain seq x y z
N MET A 1 -9.71 -6.57 -12.64
CA MET A 1 -8.48 -5.76 -12.55
C MET A 1 -8.38 -4.62 -13.58
N SER A 2 -8.80 -4.77 -14.84
CA SER A 2 -8.67 -3.69 -15.85
C SER A 2 -9.42 -2.39 -15.51
N ARG A 3 -10.64 -2.46 -14.96
CA ARG A 3 -11.44 -1.26 -14.60
C ARG A 3 -10.82 -0.48 -13.46
N VAL A 4 -10.34 -1.14 -12.41
CA VAL A 4 -9.70 -0.51 -11.25
C VAL A 4 -8.44 0.23 -11.69
N ARG A 5 -7.57 -0.41 -12.49
CA ARG A 5 -6.37 0.21 -13.06
C ARG A 5 -6.69 1.47 -13.89
N THR A 6 -7.71 1.39 -14.74
CA THR A 6 -8.13 2.54 -15.59
C THR A 6 -8.64 3.70 -14.74
N THR A 7 -9.38 3.41 -13.67
CA THR A 7 -9.89 4.44 -12.74
C THR A 7 -8.75 5.15 -12.01
N PHE A 8 -7.79 4.41 -11.46
CA PHE A 8 -6.63 5.00 -10.79
C PHE A 8 -5.76 5.80 -11.75
N ASN A 9 -5.48 5.32 -12.96
CA ASN A 9 -4.72 6.08 -13.96
C ASN A 9 -5.41 7.40 -14.36
N LYS A 10 -6.74 7.45 -14.40
CA LYS A 10 -7.49 8.68 -14.72
C LYS A 10 -7.56 9.66 -13.53
N ALA A 11 -7.59 9.14 -12.32
CA ALA A 11 -7.70 9.95 -11.11
C ALA A 11 -6.37 10.59 -10.70
N SER A 12 -5.22 10.08 -11.14
CA SER A 12 -3.90 10.44 -10.64
C SER A 12 -3.58 11.95 -10.70
N ALA A 13 -4.06 12.68 -11.72
CA ALA A 13 -3.79 14.12 -11.89
C ALA A 13 -4.48 15.04 -10.84
N LYS A 14 -5.51 14.53 -10.14
CA LYS A 14 -6.25 15.26 -9.07
C LYS A 14 -6.34 14.43 -7.79
N TYR A 15 -5.59 13.33 -7.73
CA TYR A 15 -5.72 12.36 -6.65
C TYR A 15 -5.30 12.94 -5.30
N ASP A 16 -4.20 13.68 -5.28
CA ASP A 16 -3.63 14.24 -4.05
C ASP A 16 -4.54 15.30 -3.41
N ASP A 17 -5.24 16.10 -4.19
CA ASP A 17 -6.22 17.09 -3.71
C ASP A 17 -7.43 16.41 -3.02
N SER A 18 -7.76 15.18 -3.39
CA SER A 18 -8.88 14.41 -2.86
C SER A 18 -8.47 13.23 -1.95
N ALA A 19 -7.17 12.98 -1.80
CA ALA A 19 -6.62 11.85 -1.05
C ALA A 19 -6.44 12.14 0.45
N PHE A 20 -7.29 13.00 1.02
CA PHE A 20 -7.24 13.34 2.45
C PHE A 20 -7.23 12.10 3.35
N LEU A 21 -8.11 11.13 3.08
CA LEU A 21 -8.20 9.90 3.88
C LEU A 21 -6.91 9.08 3.78
N GLN A 22 -6.35 8.92 2.58
CA GLN A 22 -5.13 8.16 2.36
C GLN A 22 -3.94 8.79 3.08
N ASN A 23 -3.86 10.11 3.05
CA ASN A 23 -2.82 10.83 3.78
C ASN A 23 -2.99 10.67 5.30
N GLU A 24 -4.18 10.90 5.83
CA GLU A 24 -4.49 10.74 7.26
C GLU A 24 -4.14 9.33 7.77
N ILE A 25 -4.55 8.28 7.05
CA ILE A 25 -4.24 6.90 7.42
C ILE A 25 -2.72 6.63 7.32
N SER A 26 -2.04 7.21 6.33
CA SER A 26 -0.58 7.09 6.24
C SER A 26 0.16 7.72 7.42
N VAL A 27 -0.37 8.83 7.99
CA VAL A 27 0.16 9.42 9.24
C VAL A 27 0.01 8.47 10.41
N ARG A 28 -1.16 7.86 10.59
CA ARG A 28 -1.40 6.86 11.64
C ARG A 28 -0.54 5.61 11.50
N LEU A 29 -0.29 5.16 10.26
CA LEU A 29 0.66 4.08 10.02
C LEU A 29 2.10 4.50 10.37
N ALA A 30 2.49 5.75 10.09
CA ALA A 30 3.81 6.27 10.44
C ALA A 30 4.06 6.25 11.95
N GLU A 31 3.04 6.52 12.78
CA GLU A 31 3.14 6.37 14.23
C GLU A 31 3.49 4.92 14.63
N LYS A 32 2.95 3.92 13.90
CA LYS A 32 3.30 2.52 14.12
C LYS A 32 4.71 2.20 13.67
N LEU A 33 5.16 2.77 12.54
CA LEU A 33 6.55 2.60 12.08
C LEU A 33 7.56 3.06 13.13
N ASN A 34 7.26 4.13 13.85
CA ASN A 34 8.17 4.70 14.86
C ASN A 34 8.31 3.83 16.13
N VAL A 35 7.37 2.91 16.39
CA VAL A 35 7.41 2.02 17.57
C VAL A 35 7.85 0.60 17.23
N ILE A 36 8.02 0.29 15.95
CA ILE A 36 8.50 -1.01 15.47
C ILE A 36 10.02 -1.04 15.61
N SER A 37 10.54 -1.99 16.39
CA SER A 37 11.97 -2.17 16.64
C SER A 37 12.59 -3.17 15.66
N ILE A 38 12.76 -2.74 14.41
CA ILE A 38 13.46 -3.51 13.36
C ILE A 38 14.48 -2.60 12.66
N ASP A 39 15.46 -3.21 11.98
CA ASP A 39 16.44 -2.51 11.13
C ASP A 39 16.37 -3.10 9.70
N PRO A 40 15.30 -2.78 8.93
CA PRO A 40 15.11 -3.36 7.62
C PRO A 40 16.13 -2.79 6.64
N LYS A 41 16.68 -3.64 5.77
CA LYS A 41 17.53 -3.24 4.64
C LYS A 41 16.72 -2.91 3.41
N THR A 42 15.64 -3.65 3.19
CA THR A 42 14.77 -3.50 2.03
C THR A 42 13.31 -3.42 2.47
N ILE A 43 12.66 -2.33 2.07
CA ILE A 43 11.23 -2.08 2.32
C ILE A 43 10.50 -2.00 0.99
N ILE A 44 9.33 -2.64 0.91
CA ILE A 44 8.36 -2.45 -0.17
C ILE A 44 7.20 -1.61 0.33
N ASP A 45 6.84 -0.55 -0.39
CA ASP A 45 5.53 0.10 -0.26
C ASP A 45 4.60 -0.46 -1.35
N LEU A 46 3.70 -1.35 -0.94
CA LEU A 46 2.83 -2.12 -1.82
C LEU A 46 1.49 -1.38 -2.04
N GLY A 47 1.22 -0.99 -3.29
CA GLY A 47 0.15 -0.07 -3.64
C GLY A 47 0.52 1.37 -3.26
N SER A 48 1.76 1.77 -3.55
CA SER A 48 2.36 3.02 -3.08
C SER A 48 1.66 4.28 -3.61
N GLY A 49 0.94 4.19 -4.73
CA GLY A 49 0.29 5.33 -5.36
C GLY A 49 1.27 6.48 -5.60
N THR A 50 0.90 7.66 -5.15
CA THR A 50 1.71 8.89 -5.24
C THR A 50 2.76 9.04 -4.13
N GLY A 51 2.80 8.13 -3.14
CA GLY A 51 3.90 8.01 -2.19
C GLY A 51 3.65 8.54 -0.77
N PHE A 52 2.41 8.71 -0.34
CA PHE A 52 2.12 9.22 1.03
C PHE A 52 2.74 8.38 2.15
N LEU A 53 2.68 7.04 2.05
CA LEU A 53 3.30 6.16 3.03
C LEU A 53 4.80 6.00 2.76
N SER A 54 5.22 6.00 1.50
CA SER A 54 6.61 5.92 1.07
C SER A 54 7.47 6.99 1.76
N GLU A 55 7.03 8.26 1.74
CA GLU A 55 7.73 9.37 2.38
C GLU A 55 7.96 9.14 3.89
N LYS A 56 6.95 8.58 4.56
CA LYS A 56 7.01 8.30 5.99
C LYS A 56 7.89 7.09 6.32
N ALA A 57 7.86 6.06 5.46
CA ALA A 57 8.72 4.88 5.60
C ALA A 57 10.20 5.25 5.48
N VAL A 58 10.57 6.10 4.51
CA VAL A 58 11.95 6.62 4.37
C VAL A 58 12.39 7.41 5.60
N LYS A 59 11.49 8.23 6.17
CA LYS A 59 11.80 8.99 7.39
C LYS A 59 12.02 8.08 8.61
N ALA A 60 11.20 7.02 8.73
CA ALA A 60 11.31 6.07 9.84
C ALA A 60 12.55 5.17 9.70
N PHE A 61 12.92 4.79 8.49
CA PHE A 61 14.02 3.87 8.20
C PHE A 61 14.99 4.46 7.15
N PRO A 62 15.77 5.48 7.50
CA PRO A 62 16.58 6.24 6.52
C PRO A 62 17.74 5.45 5.91
N LYS A 63 18.07 4.28 6.46
CA LYS A 63 19.12 3.39 5.94
C LYS A 63 18.56 2.29 5.01
N ALA A 64 17.25 2.13 4.97
CA ALA A 64 16.61 1.12 4.16
C ALA A 64 16.50 1.56 2.69
N THR A 65 16.61 0.60 1.79
CA THR A 65 16.21 0.78 0.40
C THR A 65 14.70 0.63 0.29
N LEU A 66 14.00 1.70 -0.07
CA LEU A 66 12.55 1.67 -0.32
C LEU A 66 12.26 1.41 -1.80
N ILE A 67 11.37 0.47 -2.07
CA ILE A 67 10.87 0.15 -3.42
C ILE A 67 9.36 0.41 -3.45
N CYS A 68 8.94 1.36 -4.29
CA CYS A 68 7.54 1.70 -4.47
C CYS A 68 6.91 0.80 -5.54
N ILE A 69 5.86 0.07 -5.19
CA ILE A 69 5.17 -0.84 -6.10
C ILE A 69 3.73 -0.40 -6.26
N ASP A 70 3.30 -0.28 -7.50
CA ASP A 70 1.90 -0.09 -7.83
C ASP A 70 1.60 -0.72 -9.20
N PHE A 71 0.35 -1.11 -9.44
CA PHE A 71 -0.08 -1.58 -10.76
C PHE A 71 -0.54 -0.42 -11.65
N ALA A 72 -0.82 0.76 -11.10
CA ALA A 72 -1.20 1.98 -11.79
C ALA A 72 0.05 2.81 -12.12
N GLN A 73 0.57 2.66 -13.32
CA GLN A 73 1.80 3.32 -13.78
C GLN A 73 1.74 4.85 -13.61
N GLN A 74 0.59 5.48 -13.85
CA GLN A 74 0.45 6.94 -13.74
C GLN A 74 0.64 7.42 -12.29
N SER A 75 0.14 6.65 -11.30
CA SER A 75 0.36 6.96 -9.88
C SER A 75 1.85 6.89 -9.51
N LEU A 76 2.56 5.87 -10.02
CA LEU A 76 4.00 5.74 -9.82
C LEU A 76 4.79 6.87 -10.48
N LEU A 77 4.38 7.38 -11.63
CA LEU A 77 5.04 8.52 -12.27
C LEU A 77 4.98 9.79 -11.42
N SER A 78 3.88 9.97 -10.67
CA SER A 78 3.70 11.08 -9.72
C SER A 78 4.40 10.85 -8.38
N ASN A 79 4.85 9.63 -8.09
CA ASN A 79 5.59 9.32 -6.88
C ASN A 79 7.01 9.89 -6.97
N VAL A 80 7.47 10.58 -5.94
CA VAL A 80 8.76 11.28 -5.90
C VAL A 80 9.96 10.37 -5.64
N HIS A 81 9.73 9.15 -5.19
CA HIS A 81 10.81 8.18 -4.90
C HIS A 81 11.36 7.55 -6.17
N ASP A 82 12.66 7.23 -6.18
CA ASP A 82 13.38 6.80 -7.39
C ASP A 82 13.11 5.34 -7.77
N LEU A 83 13.09 4.43 -6.80
CA LEU A 83 12.90 3.01 -7.06
C LEU A 83 11.41 2.68 -7.18
N LYS A 84 10.94 2.58 -8.41
CA LYS A 84 9.53 2.34 -8.75
C LYS A 84 9.39 1.12 -9.64
N VAL A 85 8.47 0.24 -9.28
CA VAL A 85 8.19 -0.99 -10.03
C VAL A 85 6.69 -1.07 -10.31
N CYS A 86 6.31 -1.03 -11.59
CA CYS A 86 4.93 -1.27 -11.99
C CYS A 86 4.69 -2.78 -12.04
N ALA A 87 4.05 -3.33 -11.01
CA ALA A 87 3.82 -4.75 -10.87
C ALA A 87 2.43 -5.09 -10.31
N ASN A 88 2.05 -6.36 -10.50
CA ASN A 88 0.86 -6.93 -9.89
C ASN A 88 1.21 -7.46 -8.50
N ALA A 89 0.46 -7.06 -7.48
CA ALA A 89 0.66 -7.49 -6.10
C ALA A 89 0.51 -9.01 -5.89
N TYR A 90 -0.15 -9.70 -6.81
CA TYR A 90 -0.27 -11.16 -6.79
C TYR A 90 0.92 -11.91 -7.40
N GLN A 91 1.87 -11.17 -7.99
CA GLN A 91 3.08 -11.72 -8.60
C GLN A 91 4.18 -10.68 -8.54
N LEU A 92 4.81 -10.58 -7.38
CA LEU A 92 5.86 -9.61 -7.12
C LEU A 92 7.18 -10.04 -7.77
N PRO A 93 7.91 -9.13 -8.44
CA PRO A 93 9.14 -9.46 -9.15
C PRO A 93 10.35 -9.59 -8.21
N PHE A 94 10.18 -10.32 -7.12
CA PHE A 94 11.22 -10.58 -6.12
C PHE A 94 11.35 -12.08 -5.87
N THR A 95 12.55 -12.50 -5.50
CA THR A 95 12.81 -13.86 -5.06
C THR A 95 12.20 -14.12 -3.69
N ASP A 96 12.01 -15.39 -3.36
CA ASP A 96 11.55 -15.81 -2.04
C ASP A 96 12.51 -15.30 -0.95
N ASN A 97 11.97 -14.94 0.21
CA ASN A 97 12.74 -14.55 1.38
C ASN A 97 13.78 -13.43 1.11
N SER A 98 13.41 -12.41 0.33
CA SER A 98 14.32 -11.32 -0.06
C SER A 98 14.01 -9.97 0.57
N ILE A 99 12.80 -9.78 1.10
CA ILE A 99 12.27 -8.50 1.61
C ILE A 99 12.19 -8.54 3.13
N ASP A 100 12.68 -7.50 3.79
CA ASP A 100 12.65 -7.39 5.26
C ASP A 100 11.30 -6.86 5.75
N PHE A 101 10.71 -5.92 5.03
CA PHE A 101 9.49 -5.25 5.46
C PHE A 101 8.59 -4.86 4.28
N ILE A 102 7.30 -5.14 4.41
CA ILE A 102 6.28 -4.66 3.49
C ILE A 102 5.36 -3.70 4.24
N VAL A 103 5.14 -2.52 3.68
CA VAL A 103 4.12 -1.58 4.14
C VAL A 103 3.06 -1.40 3.06
N SER A 104 1.80 -1.15 3.43
CA SER A 104 0.71 -0.94 2.47
C SER A 104 -0.39 -0.07 3.07
N ASN A 105 -0.81 0.98 2.37
CA ASN A 105 -1.83 1.91 2.83
C ASN A 105 -3.07 1.84 1.95
N LEU A 106 -4.20 1.36 2.52
CA LEU A 106 -5.51 1.34 1.86
C LEU A 106 -5.50 0.71 0.45
N MET A 107 -4.73 -0.36 0.26
CA MET A 107 -4.66 -1.08 -1.01
C MET A 107 -5.49 -2.38 -0.98
N MET A 108 -5.49 -3.10 0.16
CA MET A 108 -6.04 -4.46 0.24
C MET A 108 -7.53 -4.56 -0.08
N GLN A 109 -8.32 -3.52 0.18
CA GLN A 109 -9.75 -3.48 -0.17
C GLN A 109 -10.04 -3.57 -1.68
N TRP A 110 -9.02 -3.31 -2.52
CA TRP A 110 -9.09 -3.42 -3.97
C TRP A 110 -8.69 -4.81 -4.50
N CYS A 111 -8.30 -5.70 -3.59
CA CYS A 111 -7.81 -7.04 -3.91
C CYS A 111 -8.92 -8.07 -3.66
N PRO A 112 -9.54 -8.64 -4.70
CA PRO A 112 -10.63 -9.61 -4.54
C PRO A 112 -10.16 -10.95 -3.95
N ASP A 113 -8.91 -11.31 -4.11
CA ASP A 113 -8.32 -12.54 -3.58
C ASP A 113 -7.21 -12.21 -2.55
N LEU A 114 -7.64 -11.96 -1.32
CA LEU A 114 -6.72 -11.64 -0.23
C LEU A 114 -5.79 -12.80 0.12
N LYS A 115 -6.26 -14.05 -0.05
CA LYS A 115 -5.41 -15.22 0.25
C LYS A 115 -4.20 -15.24 -0.66
N THR A 116 -4.41 -15.19 -1.97
CA THR A 116 -3.30 -15.19 -2.95
C THR A 116 -2.37 -13.99 -2.75
N LEU A 117 -2.92 -12.83 -2.40
CA LEU A 117 -2.10 -11.65 -2.09
C LEU A 117 -1.20 -11.87 -0.86
N LEU A 118 -1.76 -12.41 0.22
CA LEU A 118 -1.03 -12.67 1.45
C LEU A 118 0.01 -13.77 1.25
N ASP A 119 -0.31 -14.83 0.52
CA ASP A 119 0.63 -15.89 0.16
C ASP A 119 1.83 -15.32 -0.61
N GLU A 120 1.61 -14.39 -1.54
CA GLU A 120 2.68 -13.74 -2.30
C GLU A 120 3.53 -12.80 -1.44
N CYS A 121 2.90 -11.99 -0.58
CA CYS A 121 3.63 -11.19 0.40
C CYS A 121 4.48 -12.07 1.34
N PHE A 122 3.91 -13.17 1.80
CA PHE A 122 4.63 -14.13 2.65
C PHE A 122 5.81 -14.79 1.91
N ARG A 123 5.64 -15.13 0.63
CA ARG A 123 6.72 -15.71 -0.20
C ARG A 123 7.95 -14.82 -0.27
N VAL A 124 7.74 -13.52 -0.51
CA VAL A 124 8.86 -12.57 -0.69
C VAL A 124 9.46 -12.10 0.63
N LEU A 125 8.70 -12.13 1.74
CA LEU A 125 9.20 -11.76 3.06
C LEU A 125 10.22 -12.78 3.56
N LYS A 126 11.30 -12.27 4.15
CA LYS A 126 12.25 -13.10 4.90
C LYS A 126 11.59 -13.74 6.11
N PRO A 127 12.14 -14.83 6.66
CA PRO A 127 11.80 -15.27 8.01
C PRO A 127 11.92 -14.08 8.97
N GLU A 128 10.92 -13.91 9.85
CA GLU A 128 10.78 -12.76 10.76
C GLU A 128 10.55 -11.40 10.06
N GLY A 129 10.39 -11.37 8.74
CA GLY A 129 9.98 -10.18 7.98
C GLY A 129 8.58 -9.71 8.42
N LEU A 130 8.33 -8.43 8.32
CA LEU A 130 7.10 -7.82 8.81
C LEU A 130 6.22 -7.33 7.65
N PHE A 131 4.90 -7.47 7.79
CA PHE A 131 3.92 -6.84 6.92
C PHE A 131 2.99 -5.94 7.75
N LEU A 132 3.07 -4.62 7.53
CA LEU A 132 2.19 -3.63 8.13
C LEU A 132 1.27 -3.02 7.08
N PHE A 133 -0.03 -3.07 7.30
CA PHE A 133 -1.00 -2.53 6.36
C PHE A 133 -2.19 -1.86 7.04
N SER A 134 -2.87 -1.01 6.28
CA SER A 134 -4.20 -0.50 6.59
C SER A 134 -5.22 -0.97 5.57
N THR A 135 -6.44 -1.20 6.03
CA THR A 135 -7.59 -1.55 5.18
C THR A 135 -8.88 -1.13 5.86
N PHE A 136 -9.98 -1.12 5.12
CA PHE A 136 -11.30 -0.89 5.69
C PHE A 136 -11.77 -2.11 6.49
N GLY A 137 -12.24 -1.86 7.70
CA GLY A 137 -12.86 -2.88 8.54
C GLY A 137 -14.34 -3.12 8.20
N PRO A 138 -14.95 -4.15 8.80
CA PRO A 138 -16.35 -4.51 8.54
C PRO A 138 -17.35 -3.41 8.90
N ASP A 139 -17.01 -2.59 9.88
CA ASP A 139 -17.85 -1.48 10.35
C ASP A 139 -17.63 -0.18 9.56
N THR A 140 -16.73 -0.15 8.59
CA THR A 140 -16.50 1.03 7.78
C THR A 140 -17.75 1.38 6.99
N LEU A 141 -18.19 2.66 7.12
CA LEU A 141 -19.39 3.20 6.46
C LEU A 141 -20.69 2.44 6.84
N LYS A 142 -20.77 1.84 8.04
CA LYS A 142 -21.97 1.08 8.45
C LYS A 142 -23.23 1.94 8.52
N GLU A 143 -23.10 3.21 8.90
CA GLU A 143 -24.21 4.17 8.92
C GLU A 143 -24.73 4.44 7.50
N LEU A 144 -23.84 4.64 6.54
CA LEU A 144 -24.19 4.83 5.13
C LEU A 144 -24.85 3.57 4.56
N LYS A 145 -24.29 2.39 4.83
CA LYS A 145 -24.88 1.11 4.43
C LYS A 145 -26.29 0.92 4.99
N ARG A 146 -26.49 1.26 6.28
CA ARG A 146 -27.81 1.20 6.94
C ARG A 146 -28.80 2.18 6.31
N SER A 147 -28.37 3.41 6.01
CA SER A 147 -29.23 4.42 5.38
C SER A 147 -29.66 3.98 3.98
N TRP A 148 -28.80 3.34 3.21
CA TRP A 148 -29.16 2.81 1.90
C TRP A 148 -30.08 1.59 1.97
N SER A 149 -29.88 0.68 2.89
CA SER A 149 -30.75 -0.49 3.05
C SER A 149 -32.20 -0.18 3.49
N VAL A 150 -32.49 1.07 3.83
CA VAL A 150 -33.87 1.54 4.16
C VAL A 150 -34.57 2.10 2.92
N VAL A 151 -33.84 2.36 1.83
CA VAL A 151 -34.35 2.99 0.60
C VAL A 151 -34.62 1.95 -0.52
N ASP A 152 -34.03 0.74 -0.42
CA ASP A 152 -34.29 -0.42 -1.28
C ASP A 152 -35.34 -1.35 -0.59
#